data_5cbcd46df2c50bf80af040df7c9167cc
#
_entry.id   5cbcd46df2c50bf80af040df7c9167cc
#
_cell.length_a   1.000
_cell.length_b   1.000
_cell.length_c   1.000
_cell.angle_alpha   90.00
_cell.angle_beta   90.00
_cell.angle_gamma   90.00
#
_symmetry.space_group_name_H-M   'P 1'
#
loop_
_entity.id
_entity.type
_entity.pdbx_description
1 polymer ?
#
loop_
_entity_poly.entity_id
_entity_poly.type
_entity_poly.pdbx_seq_one_letter_code
_entity_poly.pdbx_strand_id
1 'polypeptide(L)'
;MSKKLMKINMLVSVCALLLLSGCTRSISQIDKQGQTAEPVFPAVSSAVRSEGSYPNVDALMNVKPGMTKAQLYELIGVPHFKEGVFRVKEWDYIFHFPVEGQEDITCQFKVLFDNQMKAQGIYFLPQNCLSKLKAPIQRELRSEALFPFASATLSYSGIAQVSALAAELKVIGLEGGRVLVLGHTDRIGKPVDNQKLSQDRADAVKRLLTIQGIPASIIDTRGLGDSEPRVDCPGRKSNAVIACLAPNRRMTVDVVIH
;
A
#
# COMPACT_ATOMS: atom_id res chain seq x y z
N MET A 1 65.17 -35.50 2.06
CA MET A 1 64.06 -35.32 3.02
C MET A 1 63.38 -33.95 2.91
N SER A 2 63.90 -32.94 2.22
CA SER A 2 63.39 -31.55 2.22
C SER A 2 62.16 -31.32 1.32
N LYS A 3 62.01 -31.97 0.17
CA LYS A 3 60.92 -31.71 -0.80
C LYS A 3 59.54 -32.27 -0.39
N LYS A 4 59.46 -33.28 0.48
CA LYS A 4 58.17 -33.80 0.98
C LYS A 4 57.55 -32.93 2.09
N LEU A 5 58.41 -32.33 2.95
CA LEU A 5 57.92 -31.40 3.98
C LEU A 5 57.35 -30.09 3.40
N MET A 6 57.94 -29.58 2.30
CA MET A 6 57.50 -28.37 1.67
C MET A 6 56.13 -28.52 0.97
N LYS A 7 55.84 -29.72 0.42
CA LYS A 7 54.51 -30.01 -0.17
C LYS A 7 53.41 -30.18 0.87
N ILE A 8 53.70 -30.70 2.05
CA ILE A 8 52.74 -30.89 3.14
C ILE A 8 52.38 -29.53 3.75
N ASN A 9 53.37 -28.64 3.96
CA ASN A 9 53.09 -27.29 4.47
C ASN A 9 52.27 -26.42 3.50
N MET A 10 52.44 -26.63 2.18
CA MET A 10 51.69 -25.88 1.17
C MET A 10 50.22 -26.40 1.08
N LEU A 11 49.96 -27.72 1.26
CA LEU A 11 48.60 -28.23 1.30
C LEU A 11 47.87 -27.83 2.57
N VAL A 12 48.52 -27.76 3.71
CA VAL A 12 47.89 -27.33 4.99
C VAL A 12 47.58 -25.83 4.93
N SER A 13 48.41 -25.00 4.30
CA SER A 13 48.15 -23.55 4.14
C SER A 13 47.00 -23.27 3.20
N VAL A 14 46.82 -24.06 2.13
CA VAL A 14 45.67 -23.90 1.21
C VAL A 14 44.36 -24.36 1.84
N CYS A 15 44.37 -25.44 2.64
CA CYS A 15 43.18 -25.87 3.38
C CYS A 15 42.76 -24.88 4.49
N ALA A 16 43.74 -24.20 5.14
CA ALA A 16 43.44 -23.19 6.16
C ALA A 16 42.77 -21.91 5.60
N LEU A 17 43.07 -21.58 4.33
CA LEU A 17 42.43 -20.44 3.65
C LEU A 17 40.99 -20.68 3.16
N LEU A 18 40.56 -21.95 3.04
CA LEU A 18 39.24 -22.31 2.62
C LEU A 18 38.21 -22.38 3.77
N LEU A 19 38.64 -22.25 5.02
CA LEU A 19 37.76 -22.35 6.20
C LEU A 19 37.30 -20.99 6.75
N LEU A 20 37.72 -19.86 6.16
CA LEU A 20 37.36 -18.52 6.62
C LEU A 20 36.20 -17.85 5.86
N SER A 21 35.57 -18.56 4.90
CA SER A 21 34.44 -18.02 4.13
C SER A 21 33.06 -18.35 4.69
N GLY A 22 32.92 -18.70 5.95
CA GLY A 22 31.73 -19.30 6.49
C GLY A 22 31.08 -18.61 7.69
N CYS A 23 30.89 -17.27 7.72
CA CYS A 23 30.12 -16.66 8.81
C CYS A 23 29.28 -15.43 8.47
N THR A 24 29.09 -15.09 7.21
CA THR A 24 28.09 -14.08 6.85
C THR A 24 26.92 -14.76 6.14
N ARG A 25 25.81 -14.93 6.83
CA ARG A 25 24.63 -15.58 6.27
C ARG A 25 23.65 -14.54 5.72
N SER A 26 24.09 -13.72 4.78
CA SER A 26 23.15 -13.05 3.89
C SER A 26 22.89 -13.94 2.69
N ILE A 27 21.62 -14.15 2.36
CA ILE A 27 21.20 -14.92 1.18
C ILE A 27 21.05 -14.01 -0.05
N SER A 28 20.84 -12.71 0.17
CA SER A 28 20.83 -11.69 -0.89
C SER A 28 22.27 -11.23 -1.21
N GLN A 29 22.54 -10.90 -2.47
CA GLN A 29 23.79 -10.25 -2.87
C GLN A 29 23.73 -8.76 -2.51
N ILE A 30 24.35 -8.41 -1.38
CA ILE A 30 24.28 -7.06 -0.79
C ILE A 30 25.55 -6.28 -1.14
N ASP A 31 25.40 -5.11 -1.73
CA ASP A 31 26.51 -4.20 -2.02
C ASP A 31 27.01 -3.46 -0.75
N LYS A 32 28.02 -2.59 -0.92
CA LYS A 32 28.59 -1.81 0.19
C LYS A 32 27.60 -0.79 0.77
N GLN A 33 26.63 -0.37 -0.03
CA GLN A 33 25.58 0.59 0.30
C GLN A 33 24.36 -0.07 0.96
N GLY A 34 24.34 -1.39 1.12
CA GLY A 34 23.22 -2.10 1.70
C GLY A 34 22.04 -2.29 0.73
N GLN A 35 22.31 -2.30 -0.58
CA GLN A 35 21.30 -2.50 -1.62
C GLN A 35 21.52 -3.84 -2.31
N THR A 36 20.47 -4.31 -3.02
CA THR A 36 20.55 -5.48 -3.89
C THR A 36 19.70 -5.26 -5.14
N ALA A 37 20.16 -5.80 -6.26
CA ALA A 37 19.38 -5.82 -7.50
C ALA A 37 18.18 -6.78 -7.40
N GLU A 38 18.35 -7.87 -6.64
CA GLU A 38 17.31 -8.91 -6.46
C GLU A 38 17.29 -9.36 -5.00
N PRO A 39 16.25 -8.99 -4.22
CA PRO A 39 16.10 -9.46 -2.85
C PRO A 39 15.69 -10.94 -2.83
N VAL A 40 16.49 -11.78 -2.20
CA VAL A 40 16.20 -13.21 -2.01
C VAL A 40 15.59 -13.40 -0.63
N PHE A 41 14.39 -13.99 -0.56
CA PHE A 41 13.71 -14.25 0.70
C PHE A 41 13.92 -15.71 1.13
N PRO A 42 14.15 -15.98 2.43
CA PRO A 42 14.29 -17.33 2.94
C PRO A 42 12.94 -18.08 2.90
N ALA A 43 12.98 -19.40 2.78
CA ALA A 43 11.77 -20.20 2.89
C ALA A 43 11.15 -20.03 4.29
N VAL A 44 9.84 -19.79 4.38
CA VAL A 44 9.13 -19.58 5.66
C VAL A 44 9.38 -20.73 6.64
N SER A 45 9.46 -21.97 6.14
CA SER A 45 9.76 -23.17 6.94
C SER A 45 11.14 -23.16 7.60
N SER A 46 12.06 -22.26 7.21
CA SER A 46 13.39 -22.12 7.82
C SER A 46 13.43 -21.07 8.93
N ALA A 47 12.31 -20.43 9.23
CA ALA A 47 12.22 -19.45 10.30
C ALA A 47 12.38 -20.10 11.69
N VAL A 48 13.08 -19.40 12.61
CA VAL A 48 13.16 -19.81 14.02
C VAL A 48 11.91 -19.39 14.80
N ARG A 49 11.15 -18.43 14.26
CA ARG A 49 9.84 -18.01 14.73
C ARG A 49 8.85 -18.09 13.56
N SER A 50 8.48 -19.35 13.23
CA SER A 50 7.61 -19.64 12.07
C SER A 50 6.19 -19.10 12.22
N GLU A 51 5.77 -18.82 13.48
CA GLU A 51 4.50 -18.18 13.81
C GLU A 51 4.43 -16.71 13.37
N GLY A 52 5.57 -16.10 13.02
CA GLY A 52 5.61 -14.70 12.64
C GLY A 52 5.17 -13.72 13.75
N SER A 53 4.76 -12.51 13.37
CA SER A 53 4.17 -11.54 14.31
C SER A 53 3.18 -10.61 13.62
N TYR A 54 2.40 -9.88 14.44
CA TYR A 54 1.43 -8.87 14.01
C TYR A 54 2.02 -7.48 14.30
N PRO A 55 2.70 -6.84 13.34
CA PRO A 55 3.32 -5.54 13.59
C PRO A 55 2.27 -4.44 13.65
N ASN A 56 2.59 -3.36 14.36
CA ASN A 56 1.86 -2.11 14.17
C ASN A 56 2.18 -1.56 12.77
N VAL A 57 1.15 -1.39 11.93
CA VAL A 57 1.30 -0.96 10.52
C VAL A 57 1.95 0.42 10.44
N ASP A 58 1.58 1.37 11.30
CA ASP A 58 2.16 2.72 11.29
C ASP A 58 3.64 2.69 11.68
N ALA A 59 4.01 1.85 12.67
CA ALA A 59 5.41 1.65 13.04
C ALA A 59 6.21 1.04 11.88
N LEU A 60 5.66 0.02 11.20
CA LEU A 60 6.27 -0.60 10.03
C LEU A 60 6.48 0.40 8.87
N MET A 61 5.49 1.28 8.62
CA MET A 61 5.58 2.34 7.61
C MET A 61 6.61 3.42 7.95
N ASN A 62 7.00 3.53 9.22
CA ASN A 62 8.05 4.44 9.66
C ASN A 62 9.47 3.86 9.53
N VAL A 63 9.62 2.60 9.12
CA VAL A 63 10.94 2.03 8.81
C VAL A 63 11.53 2.72 7.59
N LYS A 64 12.72 3.34 7.76
CA LYS A 64 13.37 4.17 6.72
C LYS A 64 14.85 3.86 6.60
N PRO A 65 15.44 4.10 5.43
CA PRO A 65 16.91 4.08 5.27
C PRO A 65 17.60 4.95 6.31
N GLY A 66 18.77 4.51 6.77
CA GLY A 66 19.57 5.17 7.80
C GLY A 66 19.27 4.73 9.23
N MET A 67 18.20 4.01 9.49
CA MET A 67 17.88 3.51 10.83
C MET A 67 18.88 2.50 11.35
N THR A 68 19.14 2.53 12.66
CA THR A 68 19.95 1.53 13.36
C THR A 68 19.13 0.27 13.66
N LYS A 69 19.80 -0.83 13.93
CA LYS A 69 19.18 -2.07 14.42
C LYS A 69 18.39 -1.85 15.70
N ALA A 70 18.88 -1.04 16.65
CA ALA A 70 18.17 -0.72 17.87
C ALA A 70 16.82 -0.02 17.59
N GLN A 71 16.80 0.96 16.69
CA GLN A 71 15.56 1.62 16.27
C GLN A 71 14.57 0.66 15.59
N LEU A 72 15.07 -0.27 14.78
CA LEU A 72 14.22 -1.30 14.16
C LEU A 72 13.64 -2.26 15.21
N TYR A 73 14.41 -2.66 16.22
CA TYR A 73 13.88 -3.48 17.32
C TYR A 73 12.72 -2.80 18.06
N GLU A 74 12.81 -1.51 18.30
CA GLU A 74 11.74 -0.74 18.95
C GLU A 74 10.49 -0.61 18.07
N LEU A 75 10.66 -0.51 16.76
CA LEU A 75 9.55 -0.31 15.81
C LEU A 75 8.84 -1.60 15.44
N ILE A 76 9.60 -2.64 15.09
CA ILE A 76 9.10 -3.83 14.43
C ILE A 76 9.52 -5.15 15.11
N GLY A 77 10.22 -5.06 16.22
CA GLY A 77 10.66 -6.22 17.00
C GLY A 77 11.85 -6.96 16.39
N VAL A 78 12.05 -8.19 16.87
CA VAL A 78 13.17 -9.05 16.47
C VAL A 78 12.89 -9.79 15.17
N PRO A 79 13.92 -10.04 14.33
CA PRO A 79 13.75 -10.83 13.10
C PRO A 79 13.32 -12.27 13.40
N HIS A 80 12.61 -12.89 12.47
CA HIS A 80 12.04 -14.23 12.64
C HIS A 80 12.93 -15.35 12.10
N PHE A 81 13.97 -15.01 11.38
CA PHE A 81 14.93 -15.97 10.84
C PHE A 81 16.24 -15.92 11.60
N LYS A 82 16.99 -17.02 11.52
CA LYS A 82 18.28 -17.13 12.19
C LYS A 82 19.25 -16.11 11.62
N GLU A 83 19.62 -15.13 12.45
CA GLU A 83 20.66 -14.17 12.12
C GLU A 83 22.05 -14.84 12.16
N GLY A 84 22.99 -14.28 11.40
CA GLY A 84 24.40 -14.61 11.54
C GLY A 84 24.97 -14.03 12.86
N VAL A 85 26.18 -14.49 13.26
CA VAL A 85 26.79 -14.08 14.52
C VAL A 85 27.60 -12.78 14.38
N PHE A 86 28.14 -12.50 13.18
CA PHE A 86 29.05 -11.39 12.97
C PHE A 86 28.67 -10.56 11.74
N ARG A 87 28.60 -9.22 11.92
CA ARG A 87 28.27 -8.25 10.87
C ARG A 87 27.04 -8.64 10.04
N VAL A 88 25.97 -8.97 10.72
CA VAL A 88 24.68 -9.37 10.11
C VAL A 88 24.14 -8.23 9.26
N LYS A 89 24.08 -8.41 7.94
CA LYS A 89 23.65 -7.41 6.96
C LYS A 89 22.23 -7.61 6.45
N GLU A 90 21.53 -8.58 6.95
CA GLU A 90 20.21 -8.97 6.46
C GLU A 90 19.33 -9.43 7.62
N TRP A 91 18.15 -8.86 7.73
CA TRP A 91 17.10 -9.24 8.66
C TRP A 91 15.83 -9.58 7.91
N ASP A 92 15.23 -10.70 8.27
CA ASP A 92 14.03 -11.22 7.65
C ASP A 92 12.92 -11.43 8.68
N TYR A 93 11.70 -11.06 8.28
CA TYR A 93 10.50 -11.11 9.10
C TYR A 93 9.37 -11.83 8.37
N ILE A 94 8.43 -12.39 9.15
CA ILE A 94 7.13 -12.87 8.70
C ILE A 94 6.09 -12.03 9.44
N PHE A 95 5.33 -11.24 8.71
CA PHE A 95 4.29 -10.39 9.27
C PHE A 95 2.91 -10.84 8.84
N HIS A 96 1.98 -10.86 9.78
CA HIS A 96 0.58 -11.15 9.57
C HIS A 96 -0.23 -9.88 9.81
N PHE A 97 -1.20 -9.65 8.94
CA PHE A 97 -2.07 -8.49 8.99
C PHE A 97 -3.52 -8.96 8.96
N PRO A 98 -4.28 -8.75 10.05
CA PRO A 98 -5.67 -9.16 10.11
C PRO A 98 -6.51 -8.33 9.14
N VAL A 99 -7.39 -9.01 8.39
CA VAL A 99 -8.37 -8.38 7.49
C VAL A 99 -9.74 -8.82 7.92
N GLU A 100 -10.62 -7.86 8.23
CA GLU A 100 -11.95 -8.15 8.72
C GLU A 100 -12.74 -9.05 7.74
N GLY A 101 -13.21 -10.19 8.23
CA GLY A 101 -13.99 -11.14 7.44
C GLY A 101 -13.23 -11.98 6.42
N GLN A 102 -11.90 -11.95 6.43
CA GLN A 102 -11.02 -12.70 5.52
C GLN A 102 -9.89 -13.38 6.29
N GLU A 103 -9.10 -14.22 5.60
CA GLU A 103 -7.85 -14.73 6.14
C GLU A 103 -6.79 -13.61 6.25
N ASP A 104 -5.92 -13.72 7.24
CA ASP A 104 -4.83 -12.78 7.45
C ASP A 104 -3.91 -12.71 6.22
N ILE A 105 -3.54 -11.50 5.84
CA ILE A 105 -2.51 -11.31 4.81
C ILE A 105 -1.15 -11.58 5.44
N THR A 106 -0.44 -12.58 4.91
CA THR A 106 0.92 -12.89 5.34
C THR A 106 1.95 -12.36 4.34
N CYS A 107 2.94 -11.65 4.85
CA CYS A 107 4.03 -11.08 4.06
C CYS A 107 5.38 -11.38 4.71
N GLN A 108 6.41 -11.58 3.89
CA GLN A 108 7.78 -11.48 4.36
C GLN A 108 8.27 -10.03 4.20
N PHE A 109 9.06 -9.58 5.16
CA PHE A 109 9.66 -8.25 5.16
C PHE A 109 11.15 -8.40 5.36
N LYS A 110 11.95 -7.68 4.58
CA LYS A 110 13.40 -7.77 4.58
C LYS A 110 14.03 -6.40 4.75
N VAL A 111 15.03 -6.32 5.63
CA VAL A 111 15.89 -5.16 5.79
C VAL A 111 17.33 -5.53 5.49
N LEU A 112 17.96 -4.79 4.60
CA LEU A 112 19.38 -4.91 4.29
C LEU A 112 20.16 -3.76 4.91
N PHE A 113 21.37 -4.06 5.40
CA PHE A 113 22.23 -3.12 6.10
C PHE A 113 23.53 -2.84 5.32
N ASP A 114 23.95 -1.59 5.32
CA ASP A 114 25.24 -1.17 4.77
C ASP A 114 26.43 -1.63 5.65
N ASN A 115 27.62 -1.19 5.28
CA ASN A 115 28.85 -1.48 6.04
C ASN A 115 28.90 -0.83 7.43
N GLN A 116 28.06 0.18 7.69
CA GLN A 116 27.91 0.89 8.97
C GLN A 116 26.76 0.34 9.82
N MET A 117 26.15 -0.78 9.39
CA MET A 117 25.00 -1.42 10.04
C MET A 117 23.77 -0.51 10.11
N LYS A 118 23.59 0.37 9.12
CA LYS A 118 22.38 1.16 8.90
C LYS A 118 21.49 0.48 7.89
N ALA A 119 20.18 0.47 8.16
CA ALA A 119 19.18 -0.02 7.21
C ALA A 119 19.25 0.80 5.92
N GLN A 120 19.20 0.15 4.76
CA GLN A 120 19.22 0.80 3.46
C GLN A 120 18.20 0.18 2.50
N GLY A 121 18.30 -1.12 2.25
CA GLY A 121 17.35 -1.86 1.44
C GLY A 121 16.14 -2.31 2.29
N ILE A 122 14.92 -2.03 1.83
CA ILE A 122 13.67 -2.40 2.49
C ILE A 122 12.77 -3.03 1.44
N TYR A 123 12.37 -4.28 1.64
CA TYR A 123 11.66 -5.07 0.65
C TYR A 123 10.53 -5.87 1.26
N PHE A 124 9.50 -6.13 0.46
CA PHE A 124 8.36 -7.00 0.81
C PHE A 124 8.21 -8.15 -0.18
N LEU A 125 7.73 -9.29 0.31
CA LEU A 125 7.28 -10.40 -0.50
C LEU A 125 5.86 -10.83 -0.03
N PRO A 126 4.82 -10.71 -0.87
CA PRO A 126 4.85 -10.12 -2.22
C PRO A 126 5.14 -8.61 -2.20
N GLN A 127 5.69 -8.05 -3.28
CA GLN A 127 6.04 -6.62 -3.37
C GLN A 127 4.85 -5.70 -3.07
N ASN A 128 3.66 -6.12 -3.45
CA ASN A 128 2.40 -5.40 -3.20
C ASN A 128 1.76 -5.72 -1.83
N CYS A 129 2.52 -6.25 -0.87
CA CYS A 129 2.01 -6.59 0.46
C CYS A 129 1.27 -5.42 1.12
N LEU A 130 1.90 -4.27 1.20
CA LEU A 130 1.32 -3.09 1.85
C LEU A 130 0.09 -2.54 1.11
N SER A 131 0.03 -2.66 -0.20
CA SER A 131 -1.15 -2.23 -0.95
C SER A 131 -2.37 -3.10 -0.68
N LYS A 132 -2.15 -4.38 -0.35
CA LYS A 132 -3.23 -5.28 0.09
C LYS A 132 -3.79 -4.92 1.47
N LEU A 133 -2.99 -4.28 2.32
CA LEU A 133 -3.39 -3.87 3.68
C LEU A 133 -4.17 -2.56 3.69
N LYS A 134 -3.94 -1.72 2.70
CA LYS A 134 -4.72 -0.50 2.54
C LYS A 134 -6.04 -0.89 1.89
N ALA A 135 -7.08 -1.10 2.70
CA ALA A 135 -8.43 -1.11 2.17
C ALA A 135 -8.60 0.12 1.28
N PRO A 136 -9.23 0.00 0.10
CA PRO A 136 -9.45 1.17 -0.74
C PRO A 136 -10.12 2.24 0.11
N ILE A 137 -9.49 3.40 0.22
CA ILE A 137 -10.07 4.51 0.97
C ILE A 137 -11.28 4.97 0.18
N GLN A 138 -12.45 4.64 0.68
CA GLN A 138 -13.70 5.08 0.08
C GLN A 138 -14.21 6.33 0.80
N ARG A 139 -14.50 7.37 0.04
CA ARG A 139 -15.18 8.58 0.51
C ARG A 139 -16.50 8.73 -0.21
N GLU A 140 -17.55 8.88 0.56
CA GLU A 140 -18.90 9.12 0.02
C GLU A 140 -19.32 10.56 0.29
N LEU A 141 -19.75 11.25 -0.77
CA LEU A 141 -20.21 12.62 -0.74
C LEU A 141 -21.65 12.68 -1.28
N ARG A 142 -22.54 13.36 -0.56
CA ARG A 142 -23.93 13.56 -1.03
C ARG A 142 -23.95 14.47 -2.23
N SER A 143 -24.56 14.04 -3.35
CA SER A 143 -24.66 14.86 -4.56
C SER A 143 -25.38 16.19 -4.31
N GLU A 144 -26.36 16.21 -3.42
CA GLU A 144 -27.11 17.45 -3.08
C GLU A 144 -26.25 18.49 -2.35
N ALA A 145 -25.22 18.06 -1.63
CA ALA A 145 -24.28 18.97 -1.01
C ALA A 145 -23.26 19.52 -2.00
N LEU A 146 -22.98 18.75 -3.07
CA LEU A 146 -22.00 19.13 -4.09
C LEU A 146 -22.61 19.96 -5.23
N PHE A 147 -23.84 19.62 -5.64
CA PHE A 147 -24.45 20.15 -6.87
C PHE A 147 -25.86 20.69 -6.63
N PRO A 148 -26.26 21.78 -7.29
CA PRO A 148 -27.66 22.16 -7.41
C PRO A 148 -28.50 21.06 -8.08
N PHE A 149 -29.81 21.10 -7.90
CA PHE A 149 -30.72 20.14 -8.51
C PHE A 149 -30.52 20.06 -10.03
N ALA A 150 -30.48 18.84 -10.55
CA ALA A 150 -30.25 18.51 -11.97
C ALA A 150 -28.99 19.17 -12.61
N SER A 151 -28.04 19.60 -11.80
CA SER A 151 -26.80 20.25 -12.27
C SER A 151 -25.59 19.35 -12.06
N ALA A 152 -24.57 19.56 -12.91
CA ALA A 152 -23.23 19.03 -12.77
C ALA A 152 -22.20 20.15 -12.47
N THR A 153 -22.66 21.37 -12.22
CA THR A 153 -21.81 22.48 -11.78
C THR A 153 -21.70 22.45 -10.26
N LEU A 154 -20.47 22.40 -9.73
CA LEU A 154 -20.24 22.40 -8.29
C LEU A 154 -20.76 23.69 -7.65
N SER A 155 -21.48 23.57 -6.55
CA SER A 155 -21.86 24.69 -5.68
C SER A 155 -20.66 25.20 -4.87
N TYR A 156 -20.79 26.31 -4.18
CA TYR A 156 -19.76 26.79 -3.24
C TYR A 156 -19.42 25.73 -2.18
N SER A 157 -20.45 25.11 -1.59
CA SER A 157 -20.26 24.00 -0.65
C SER A 157 -19.56 22.80 -1.30
N GLY A 158 -19.93 22.48 -2.54
CA GLY A 158 -19.31 21.40 -3.31
C GLY A 158 -17.84 21.66 -3.58
N ILE A 159 -17.48 22.88 -3.97
CA ILE A 159 -16.08 23.28 -4.17
C ILE A 159 -15.30 23.11 -2.86
N ALA A 160 -15.84 23.57 -1.73
CA ALA A 160 -15.17 23.45 -0.44
C ALA A 160 -14.96 21.98 -0.04
N GLN A 161 -15.97 21.12 -0.20
CA GLN A 161 -15.88 19.69 0.15
C GLN A 161 -14.88 18.93 -0.74
N VAL A 162 -14.89 19.15 -2.04
CA VAL A 162 -13.93 18.51 -2.97
C VAL A 162 -12.52 19.04 -2.75
N SER A 163 -12.36 20.34 -2.39
CA SER A 163 -11.04 20.90 -2.04
C SER A 163 -10.49 20.29 -0.73
N ALA A 164 -11.35 20.07 0.27
CA ALA A 164 -10.97 19.39 1.51
C ALA A 164 -10.55 17.93 1.22
N LEU A 165 -11.31 17.23 0.38
CA LEU A 165 -10.93 15.89 -0.08
C LEU A 165 -9.57 15.90 -0.80
N ALA A 166 -9.31 16.86 -1.68
CA ALA A 166 -8.02 16.98 -2.34
C ALA A 166 -6.86 17.18 -1.35
N ALA A 167 -7.07 17.96 -0.29
CA ALA A 167 -6.08 18.14 0.77
C ALA A 167 -5.83 16.82 1.53
N GLU A 168 -6.89 16.08 1.88
CA GLU A 168 -6.79 14.75 2.50
C GLU A 168 -6.00 13.78 1.61
N LEU A 169 -6.32 13.70 0.32
CA LEU A 169 -5.64 12.82 -0.64
C LEU A 169 -4.15 13.13 -0.76
N LYS A 170 -3.75 14.40 -0.68
CA LYS A 170 -2.33 14.79 -0.69
C LYS A 170 -1.59 14.34 0.57
N VAL A 171 -2.23 14.40 1.73
CA VAL A 171 -1.65 13.93 3.00
C VAL A 171 -1.45 12.41 2.99
N ILE A 172 -2.39 11.66 2.42
CA ILE A 172 -2.31 10.21 2.29
C ILE A 172 -1.14 9.78 1.40
N GLY A 173 -0.78 10.60 0.39
CA GLY A 173 0.20 10.27 -0.64
C GLY A 173 -0.38 9.30 -1.68
N LEU A 174 -0.38 9.70 -2.95
CA LEU A 174 -0.99 8.95 -4.06
C LEU A 174 0.05 8.35 -5.00
N GLU A 175 1.29 8.22 -4.57
CA GLU A 175 2.38 7.68 -5.40
C GLU A 175 2.06 6.24 -5.83
N GLY A 176 2.02 6.03 -7.15
CA GLY A 176 1.64 4.74 -7.74
C GLY A 176 0.15 4.36 -7.61
N GLY A 177 -0.67 5.20 -6.96
CA GLY A 177 -2.09 4.94 -6.73
C GLY A 177 -3.01 5.42 -7.86
N ARG A 178 -4.30 5.09 -7.72
CA ARG A 178 -5.39 5.56 -8.58
C ARG A 178 -6.55 6.08 -7.74
N VAL A 179 -7.24 7.07 -8.27
CA VAL A 179 -8.46 7.65 -7.71
C VAL A 179 -9.60 7.38 -8.68
N LEU A 180 -10.62 6.64 -8.25
CA LEU A 180 -11.80 6.37 -9.04
C LEU A 180 -12.97 7.18 -8.49
N VAL A 181 -13.52 8.08 -9.30
CA VAL A 181 -14.66 8.93 -8.96
C VAL A 181 -15.92 8.37 -9.62
N LEU A 182 -16.87 7.90 -8.84
CA LEU A 182 -18.12 7.32 -9.32
C LEU A 182 -19.29 8.26 -9.01
N GLY A 183 -20.11 8.51 -10.02
CA GLY A 183 -21.35 9.27 -9.89
C GLY A 183 -22.57 8.38 -9.88
N HIS A 184 -23.49 8.59 -8.93
CA HIS A 184 -24.74 7.85 -8.82
C HIS A 184 -25.95 8.81 -8.80
N THR A 185 -27.06 8.35 -9.36
CA THR A 185 -28.37 9.00 -9.26
C THR A 185 -29.38 8.10 -8.57
N ASP A 186 -30.55 8.64 -8.27
CA ASP A 186 -31.70 7.80 -8.01
C ASP A 186 -32.39 7.38 -9.32
N ARG A 187 -33.42 6.52 -9.22
CA ARG A 187 -34.19 5.99 -10.33
C ARG A 187 -35.18 6.98 -10.97
N ILE A 188 -35.28 8.21 -10.46
CA ILE A 188 -36.21 9.19 -10.97
C ILE A 188 -35.60 9.88 -12.18
N GLY A 189 -36.27 9.78 -13.33
CA GLY A 189 -35.79 10.32 -14.59
C GLY A 189 -35.65 9.23 -15.64
N LYS A 190 -35.08 9.60 -16.79
CA LYS A 190 -34.75 8.62 -17.84
C LYS A 190 -33.37 8.03 -17.56
N PRO A 191 -33.16 6.71 -17.73
CA PRO A 191 -31.86 6.09 -17.47
C PRO A 191 -30.70 6.76 -18.23
N VAL A 192 -30.91 7.15 -19.49
CA VAL A 192 -29.89 7.82 -20.30
C VAL A 192 -29.52 9.20 -19.75
N ASP A 193 -30.49 9.96 -19.21
CA ASP A 193 -30.23 11.28 -18.60
C ASP A 193 -29.53 11.09 -17.25
N ASN A 194 -29.92 10.10 -16.44
CA ASN A 194 -29.27 9.72 -15.20
C ASN A 194 -27.82 9.30 -15.43
N GLN A 195 -27.58 8.47 -16.44
CA GLN A 195 -26.24 8.05 -16.83
C GLN A 195 -25.36 9.24 -17.21
N LYS A 196 -25.87 10.14 -18.06
CA LYS A 196 -25.16 11.34 -18.46
C LYS A 196 -24.91 12.28 -17.28
N LEU A 197 -25.90 12.56 -16.47
CA LEU A 197 -25.78 13.47 -15.32
C LEU A 197 -24.74 12.96 -14.31
N SER A 198 -24.73 11.64 -14.03
CA SER A 198 -23.77 11.03 -13.12
C SER A 198 -22.33 11.11 -13.66
N GLN A 199 -22.13 10.91 -14.97
CA GLN A 199 -20.83 11.07 -15.62
C GLN A 199 -20.37 12.54 -15.57
N ASP A 200 -21.21 13.48 -15.96
CA ASP A 200 -20.88 14.92 -15.95
C ASP A 200 -20.46 15.40 -14.55
N ARG A 201 -21.11 14.88 -13.49
CA ARG A 201 -20.78 15.16 -12.10
C ARG A 201 -19.43 14.57 -11.69
N ALA A 202 -19.16 13.32 -12.05
CA ALA A 202 -17.87 12.67 -11.79
C ALA A 202 -16.73 13.47 -12.47
N ASP A 203 -16.94 13.90 -13.69
CA ASP A 203 -15.98 14.73 -14.44
C ASP A 203 -15.78 16.11 -13.80
N ALA A 204 -16.83 16.71 -13.23
CA ALA A 204 -16.70 17.98 -12.51
C ALA A 204 -15.85 17.83 -11.24
N VAL A 205 -16.02 16.74 -10.49
CA VAL A 205 -15.16 16.43 -9.33
C VAL A 205 -13.72 16.21 -9.78
N LYS A 206 -13.46 15.40 -10.83
CA LYS A 206 -12.12 15.20 -11.40
C LYS A 206 -11.45 16.52 -11.77
N ARG A 207 -12.16 17.40 -12.48
CA ARG A 207 -11.62 18.71 -12.86
C ARG A 207 -11.14 19.50 -11.64
N LEU A 208 -11.95 19.56 -10.57
CA LEU A 208 -11.56 20.31 -9.38
C LEU A 208 -10.40 19.64 -8.62
N LEU A 209 -10.40 18.30 -8.47
CA LEU A 209 -9.27 17.56 -7.89
C LEU A 209 -7.97 17.86 -8.67
N THR A 210 -8.05 17.94 -10.01
CA THR A 210 -6.90 18.27 -10.86
C THR A 210 -6.43 19.71 -10.64
N ILE A 211 -7.35 20.68 -10.56
CA ILE A 211 -7.04 22.07 -10.23
C ILE A 211 -6.37 22.16 -8.85
N GLN A 212 -6.81 21.35 -7.91
CA GLN A 212 -6.22 21.24 -6.58
C GLN A 212 -4.87 20.49 -6.56
N GLY A 213 -4.34 20.05 -7.70
CA GLY A 213 -3.01 19.48 -7.84
C GLY A 213 -2.92 17.95 -7.73
N ILE A 214 -4.05 17.24 -7.80
CA ILE A 214 -4.03 15.77 -7.99
C ILE A 214 -3.81 15.48 -9.48
N PRO A 215 -2.81 14.70 -9.90
CA PRO A 215 -2.52 14.44 -11.30
C PRO A 215 -3.72 13.83 -12.04
N ALA A 216 -4.14 14.42 -13.16
CA ALA A 216 -5.28 13.93 -13.95
C ALA A 216 -5.10 12.50 -14.45
N SER A 217 -3.84 12.06 -14.63
CA SER A 217 -3.48 10.72 -15.12
C SER A 217 -3.81 9.60 -14.15
N ILE A 218 -3.97 9.90 -12.87
CA ILE A 218 -4.33 8.91 -11.85
C ILE A 218 -5.80 8.95 -11.47
N ILE A 219 -6.60 9.87 -12.05
CA ILE A 219 -8.02 10.02 -11.74
C ILE A 219 -8.86 9.45 -12.90
N ASP A 220 -9.59 8.40 -12.62
CA ASP A 220 -10.60 7.83 -13.50
C ASP A 220 -12.01 8.27 -13.04
N THR A 221 -12.94 8.45 -13.99
CA THR A 221 -14.33 8.85 -13.71
C THR A 221 -15.31 7.88 -14.34
N ARG A 222 -16.40 7.60 -13.65
CA ARG A 222 -17.48 6.77 -14.17
C ARG A 222 -18.83 7.23 -13.64
N GLY A 223 -19.76 7.53 -14.54
CA GLY A 223 -21.17 7.66 -14.21
C GLY A 223 -21.79 6.26 -14.16
N LEU A 224 -22.58 5.97 -13.13
CA LEU A 224 -23.28 4.71 -12.95
C LEU A 224 -24.81 4.89 -13.04
N GLY A 225 -25.27 6.13 -13.19
CA GLY A 225 -26.72 6.40 -13.19
C GLY A 225 -27.37 5.83 -11.94
N ASP A 226 -28.47 5.11 -12.12
CA ASP A 226 -29.25 4.44 -11.08
C ASP A 226 -28.99 2.92 -10.97
N SER A 227 -27.91 2.42 -11.59
CA SER A 227 -27.61 0.99 -11.64
C SER A 227 -27.19 0.37 -10.30
N GLU A 228 -26.71 1.16 -9.36
CA GLU A 228 -26.21 0.71 -8.05
C GLU A 228 -26.92 1.44 -6.90
N PRO A 229 -28.20 1.12 -6.63
CA PRO A 229 -28.94 1.77 -5.56
C PRO A 229 -28.43 1.32 -4.17
N ARG A 230 -28.42 2.25 -3.21
CA ARG A 230 -28.19 1.96 -1.77
C ARG A 230 -29.47 1.55 -1.07
N VAL A 231 -30.58 2.16 -1.50
CA VAL A 231 -31.92 1.91 -0.96
C VAL A 231 -32.91 1.73 -2.12
N ASP A 232 -33.85 0.84 -1.90
CA ASP A 232 -35.03 0.70 -2.78
C ASP A 232 -36.23 1.34 -2.10
N CYS A 233 -36.88 2.26 -2.80
CA CYS A 233 -38.03 3.00 -2.32
C CYS A 233 -39.17 2.84 -3.32
N PRO A 234 -40.08 1.88 -3.14
CA PRO A 234 -41.15 1.59 -4.09
C PRO A 234 -42.17 2.73 -4.20
N GLY A 235 -42.93 2.74 -5.28
CA GLY A 235 -44.01 3.67 -5.53
C GLY A 235 -43.69 4.75 -6.59
N ARG A 236 -44.73 5.56 -6.90
CA ARG A 236 -44.60 6.65 -7.86
C ARG A 236 -43.85 7.84 -7.25
N LYS A 237 -43.30 8.71 -8.08
CA LYS A 237 -42.61 9.93 -7.66
C LYS A 237 -43.53 10.77 -6.73
N SER A 238 -43.09 10.96 -5.50
CA SER A 238 -43.67 11.82 -4.47
C SER A 238 -42.56 12.39 -3.59
N ASN A 239 -42.85 13.41 -2.79
CA ASN A 239 -41.86 13.99 -1.87
C ASN A 239 -41.31 12.94 -0.90
N ALA A 240 -42.14 12.02 -0.41
CA ALA A 240 -41.69 10.93 0.47
C ALA A 240 -40.73 9.98 -0.26
N VAL A 241 -41.06 9.59 -1.50
CA VAL A 241 -40.16 8.72 -2.32
C VAL A 241 -38.88 9.44 -2.67
N ILE A 242 -38.92 10.73 -3.02
CA ILE A 242 -37.72 11.54 -3.29
C ILE A 242 -36.80 11.62 -2.07
N ALA A 243 -37.37 11.84 -0.88
CA ALA A 243 -36.63 11.86 0.37
C ALA A 243 -36.00 10.48 0.70
N CYS A 244 -36.77 9.41 0.55
CA CYS A 244 -36.29 8.04 0.74
C CYS A 244 -35.12 7.69 -0.18
N LEU A 245 -35.14 8.13 -1.43
CA LEU A 245 -34.10 7.86 -2.43
C LEU A 245 -32.84 8.74 -2.29
N ALA A 246 -32.79 9.67 -1.33
CA ALA A 246 -31.65 10.57 -1.13
C ALA A 246 -30.29 9.85 -1.03
N PRO A 247 -30.15 8.70 -0.34
CA PRO A 247 -28.88 7.95 -0.28
C PRO A 247 -28.36 7.46 -1.64
N ASN A 248 -29.22 7.33 -2.64
CA ASN A 248 -28.82 6.91 -3.97
C ASN A 248 -28.14 8.05 -4.75
N ARG A 249 -28.42 9.31 -4.41
CA ARG A 249 -27.83 10.49 -5.03
C ARG A 249 -26.51 10.83 -4.34
N ARG A 250 -25.43 10.16 -4.76
CA ARG A 250 -24.11 10.26 -4.14
C ARG A 250 -22.97 10.31 -5.16
N MET A 251 -21.83 10.73 -4.70
CA MET A 251 -20.54 10.53 -5.35
C MET A 251 -19.71 9.64 -4.45
N THR A 252 -19.05 8.63 -5.00
CA THR A 252 -18.02 7.88 -4.28
C THR A 252 -16.65 8.17 -4.88
N VAL A 253 -15.66 8.27 -4.03
CA VAL A 253 -14.25 8.43 -4.42
C VAL A 253 -13.49 7.29 -3.77
N ASP A 254 -13.06 6.35 -4.59
CA ASP A 254 -12.29 5.20 -4.18
C ASP A 254 -10.81 5.47 -4.50
N VAL A 255 -9.96 5.31 -3.49
CA VAL A 255 -8.51 5.52 -3.63
C VAL A 255 -7.83 4.18 -3.44
N VAL A 256 -7.18 3.69 -4.49
CA VAL A 256 -6.34 2.51 -4.46
C VAL A 256 -4.89 2.99 -4.45
N ILE A 257 -4.15 2.69 -3.40
CA ILE A 257 -2.72 2.99 -3.27
C ILE A 257 -1.97 1.65 -3.45
N HIS A 258 -1.00 1.63 -4.34
CA HIS A 258 -0.19 0.43 -4.65
C HIS A 258 1.11 0.40 -3.85
#